data_a8b06678232075e147eb9f96643a7e8b
#
_entry.id   a8b06678232075e147eb9f96643a7e8b
#
_cell.length_a   1.000
_cell.length_b   1.000
_cell.length_c   1.000
_cell.angle_alpha   90.00
_cell.angle_beta   90.00
_cell.angle_gamma   90.00
#
_symmetry.space_group_name_H-M   'P 1'
#
loop_
_entity.id
_entity.type
_entity.pdbx_description
1 polymer ?
#
loop_
_entity_poly.entity_id
_entity_poly.type
_entity_poly.pdbx_seq_one_letter_code
_entity_poly.pdbx_strand_id
1 'polypeptide(L)'
;QSDGALIQCMVGQQPGTEIRYNWLHDTIKYGARFDGNGAGNNGLMHHNVIWNVQGGIMVKGFEHNLFNNTSFDNGDKNDIIVMIDQGGNDGTITRNNAANKISGHRSGSYQDYPVPGIYDHNWNGYETNQNIKDFLMDPENYDFRPHPESELIDAGTNIAGVTDGFIGSAPDQGAYEYGGEMWVPGISWDLVEVFGEDFSEPEPMYDGSLFH
;
A
#
# COMPACT_ATOMS: atom_id res chain seq x y z
N GLN A 1 -16.14 -16.87 -3.78
CA GLN A 1 -14.73 -17.20 -4.04
C GLN A 1 -13.87 -16.57 -2.97
N SER A 2 -12.99 -17.36 -2.34
CA SER A 2 -12.27 -16.94 -1.12
C SER A 2 -10.88 -16.33 -1.39
N ASP A 3 -10.41 -16.26 -2.64
CA ASP A 3 -9.10 -15.73 -3.01
C ASP A 3 -9.22 -14.52 -3.93
N GLY A 4 -8.20 -13.65 -3.93
CA GLY A 4 -8.13 -12.46 -4.80
C GLY A 4 -7.62 -11.20 -4.13
N ALA A 5 -7.59 -10.13 -4.89
CA ALA A 5 -7.29 -8.76 -4.46
C ALA A 5 -8.10 -7.79 -5.32
N LEU A 6 -8.20 -6.52 -4.90
CA LEU A 6 -8.79 -5.47 -5.74
C LEU A 6 -7.95 -5.26 -7.01
N ILE A 7 -6.63 -5.23 -6.85
CA ILE A 7 -5.69 -5.25 -7.99
C ILE A 7 -4.76 -6.44 -7.84
N GLN A 8 -4.73 -7.32 -8.86
CA GLN A 8 -3.91 -8.53 -8.82
C GLN A 8 -3.22 -8.79 -10.15
N CYS A 9 -1.91 -8.98 -10.10
CA CYS A 9 -1.10 -9.45 -11.21
C CYS A 9 -0.55 -10.84 -10.88
N MET A 10 -0.74 -11.80 -11.80
CA MET A 10 -0.38 -13.22 -11.62
C MET A 10 0.58 -13.75 -12.70
N VAL A 11 1.29 -12.87 -13.35
CA VAL A 11 2.23 -13.25 -14.43
C VAL A 11 3.65 -13.40 -13.90
N GLY A 12 4.46 -14.20 -14.58
CA GLY A 12 5.82 -14.54 -14.13
C GLY A 12 6.83 -13.38 -14.24
N GLN A 13 6.59 -12.41 -15.10
CA GLN A 13 7.45 -11.24 -15.28
C GLN A 13 6.57 -10.00 -15.41
N GLN A 14 6.92 -8.94 -14.68
CA GLN A 14 6.11 -7.72 -14.62
C GLN A 14 6.94 -6.44 -14.82
N PRO A 15 7.98 -6.43 -15.68
CA PRO A 15 8.76 -5.23 -15.89
C PRO A 15 7.86 -4.11 -16.45
N GLY A 16 7.91 -2.95 -15.79
CA GLY A 16 7.06 -1.81 -16.14
C GLY A 16 5.63 -1.88 -15.61
N THR A 17 5.24 -2.95 -14.89
CA THR A 17 3.97 -2.94 -14.15
C THR A 17 4.10 -2.05 -12.92
N GLU A 18 3.26 -1.05 -12.86
CA GLU A 18 3.23 -0.06 -11.79
C GLU A 18 1.81 0.07 -11.24
N ILE A 19 1.67 -0.12 -9.93
CA ILE A 19 0.43 0.10 -9.18
C ILE A 19 0.67 1.28 -8.24
N ARG A 20 0.05 2.42 -8.54
CA ARG A 20 0.30 3.66 -7.80
C ARG A 20 -0.91 4.55 -7.68
N TYR A 21 -0.89 5.43 -6.67
CA TYR A 21 -1.88 6.47 -6.42
C TYR A 21 -3.31 5.92 -6.36
N ASN A 22 -3.47 4.76 -5.69
CA ASN A 22 -4.78 4.16 -5.47
C ASN A 22 -5.18 4.24 -4.00
N TRP A 23 -6.47 4.38 -3.75
CA TRP A 23 -7.12 4.03 -2.50
C TRP A 23 -7.80 2.69 -2.67
N LEU A 24 -7.36 1.69 -1.92
CA LEU A 24 -7.84 0.31 -2.02
C LEU A 24 -8.45 -0.10 -0.69
N HIS A 25 -9.77 -0.20 -0.64
CA HIS A 25 -10.47 -0.40 0.62
C HIS A 25 -11.76 -1.19 0.48
N ASP A 26 -12.36 -1.54 1.60
CA ASP A 26 -13.69 -2.15 1.73
C ASP A 26 -13.87 -3.44 0.93
N THR A 27 -12.98 -4.42 1.19
CA THR A 27 -13.10 -5.77 0.62
C THR A 27 -12.66 -6.85 1.59
N ILE A 28 -13.30 -8.03 1.51
CA ILE A 28 -12.85 -9.25 2.21
C ILE A 28 -11.63 -9.90 1.57
N LYS A 29 -10.99 -9.23 0.60
CA LYS A 29 -9.83 -9.68 -0.14
C LYS A 29 -8.61 -8.83 0.21
N TYR A 30 -7.50 -9.04 -0.49
CA TYR A 30 -6.34 -8.17 -0.41
C TYR A 30 -6.58 -6.85 -1.15
N GLY A 31 -5.87 -5.80 -0.75
CA GLY A 31 -5.83 -4.56 -1.52
C GLY A 31 -5.10 -4.76 -2.85
N ALA A 32 -3.82 -5.02 -2.83
CA ALA A 32 -3.02 -5.26 -4.04
C ALA A 32 -2.10 -6.48 -3.89
N ARG A 33 -1.90 -7.23 -5.00
CA ARG A 33 -1.03 -8.40 -5.00
C ARG A 33 -0.20 -8.52 -6.27
N PHE A 34 1.09 -8.84 -6.09
CA PHE A 34 1.88 -9.56 -7.08
C PHE A 34 1.93 -11.02 -6.64
N ASP A 35 1.16 -11.87 -7.30
CA ASP A 35 0.84 -13.23 -6.83
C ASP A 35 1.18 -14.30 -7.87
N GLY A 36 2.40 -14.29 -8.34
CA GLY A 36 2.93 -15.38 -9.14
C GLY A 36 3.36 -16.56 -8.25
N ASN A 37 3.09 -17.80 -8.63
CA ASN A 37 3.55 -18.98 -7.92
C ASN A 37 5.09 -19.15 -8.02
N GLY A 38 5.82 -18.46 -7.17
CA GLY A 38 7.28 -18.40 -7.20
C GLY A 38 7.86 -17.72 -8.43
N ALA A 39 7.02 -16.99 -9.16
CA ALA A 39 7.38 -16.30 -10.38
C ALA A 39 6.52 -15.06 -10.54
N GLY A 40 6.91 -13.99 -9.99
CA GLY A 40 6.43 -12.64 -10.27
C GLY A 40 7.61 -11.75 -9.98
N ASN A 41 8.12 -11.05 -10.96
CA ASN A 41 9.36 -10.32 -10.81
C ASN A 41 9.21 -8.89 -11.34
N ASN A 42 9.96 -7.96 -10.73
CA ASN A 42 10.13 -6.60 -11.24
C ASN A 42 8.84 -5.77 -11.27
N GLY A 43 7.89 -6.02 -10.37
CA GLY A 43 6.72 -5.16 -10.21
C GLY A 43 7.01 -4.01 -9.25
N LEU A 44 6.36 -2.86 -9.47
CA LEU A 44 6.47 -1.66 -8.64
C LEU A 44 5.11 -1.30 -8.04
N MET A 45 5.07 -1.10 -6.72
CA MET A 45 3.91 -0.54 -6.01
C MET A 45 4.34 0.66 -5.19
N HIS A 46 3.72 1.83 -5.41
CA HIS A 46 4.05 3.01 -4.62
C HIS A 46 2.90 4.01 -4.49
N HIS A 47 2.94 4.83 -3.45
CA HIS A 47 1.95 5.86 -3.17
C HIS A 47 0.51 5.32 -3.21
N ASN A 48 0.28 4.12 -2.65
CA ASN A 48 -1.07 3.59 -2.46
C ASN A 48 -1.46 3.72 -0.98
N VAL A 49 -2.74 3.97 -0.71
CA VAL A 49 -3.32 3.87 0.62
C VAL A 49 -4.29 2.70 0.66
N ILE A 50 -4.09 1.80 1.64
CA ILE A 50 -4.88 0.57 1.74
C ILE A 50 -5.41 0.43 3.17
N TRP A 51 -6.72 0.25 3.32
CA TRP A 51 -7.37 0.06 4.61
C TRP A 51 -8.65 -0.78 4.50
N ASN A 52 -9.13 -1.31 5.61
CA ASN A 52 -10.37 -2.09 5.69
C ASN A 52 -10.46 -3.20 4.63
N VAL A 53 -9.37 -3.92 4.45
CA VAL A 53 -9.27 -5.10 3.56
C VAL A 53 -8.79 -6.30 4.39
N GLN A 54 -8.78 -7.51 3.83
CA GLN A 54 -8.28 -8.69 4.57
C GLN A 54 -6.78 -8.58 4.89
N GLY A 55 -5.99 -8.10 3.95
CA GLY A 55 -4.56 -7.78 4.08
C GLY A 55 -4.19 -6.75 3.01
N GLY A 56 -3.29 -5.84 3.31
CA GLY A 56 -3.03 -4.71 2.43
C GLY A 56 -2.33 -5.09 1.12
N ILE A 57 -1.02 -4.95 1.09
CA ILE A 57 -0.18 -5.38 -0.04
C ILE A 57 0.38 -6.77 0.21
N MET A 58 0.40 -7.64 -0.81
CA MET A 58 1.15 -8.89 -0.74
C MET A 58 1.96 -9.11 -2.02
N VAL A 59 3.25 -9.40 -1.86
CA VAL A 59 4.13 -9.73 -2.98
C VAL A 59 4.80 -11.08 -2.78
N LYS A 60 4.84 -11.85 -3.86
CA LYS A 60 5.59 -13.10 -4.03
C LYS A 60 6.52 -12.95 -5.23
N GLY A 61 7.57 -13.73 -5.30
CA GLY A 61 8.52 -13.72 -6.40
C GLY A 61 9.82 -13.03 -6.03
N PHE A 62 10.34 -12.14 -6.90
CA PHE A 62 11.68 -11.57 -6.79
C PHE A 62 11.72 -10.13 -7.28
N GLU A 63 12.69 -9.35 -6.80
CA GLU A 63 13.06 -8.05 -7.37
C GLU A 63 11.88 -7.06 -7.49
N HIS A 64 10.90 -7.14 -6.59
CA HIS A 64 9.82 -6.14 -6.52
C HIS A 64 10.30 -4.87 -5.84
N ASN A 65 9.59 -3.79 -6.07
CA ASN A 65 9.82 -2.51 -5.43
C ASN A 65 8.52 -2.03 -4.75
N LEU A 66 8.58 -1.85 -3.44
CA LEU A 66 7.47 -1.38 -2.62
C LEU A 66 7.91 -0.08 -1.94
N PHE A 67 7.40 1.06 -2.40
CA PHE A 67 7.84 2.36 -1.95
C PHE A 67 6.66 3.25 -1.53
N ASN A 68 6.82 4.01 -0.45
CA ASN A 68 5.87 5.05 -0.11
C ASN A 68 4.40 4.60 -0.14
N ASN A 69 4.07 3.42 0.40
CA ASN A 69 2.69 3.01 0.60
C ASN A 69 2.27 3.21 2.05
N THR A 70 1.00 3.50 2.29
CA THR A 70 0.38 3.54 3.62
C THR A 70 -0.65 2.43 3.73
N SER A 71 -0.62 1.63 4.82
CA SER A 71 -1.59 0.55 5.02
C SER A 71 -1.92 0.31 6.49
N PHE A 72 -3.22 0.22 6.80
CA PHE A 72 -3.72 0.12 8.18
C PHE A 72 -5.13 -0.48 8.27
N ASP A 73 -5.58 -0.78 9.50
CA ASP A 73 -6.93 -1.27 9.81
C ASP A 73 -7.38 -2.45 8.93
N ASN A 74 -6.45 -3.34 8.60
CA ASN A 74 -6.75 -4.53 7.82
C ASN A 74 -7.15 -5.70 8.74
N GLY A 75 -7.72 -6.75 8.14
CA GLY A 75 -8.27 -7.88 8.85
C GLY A 75 -7.21 -8.81 9.49
N ASP A 76 -7.32 -10.12 9.22
CA ASP A 76 -6.49 -11.14 9.86
C ASP A 76 -5.09 -11.33 9.22
N LYS A 77 -4.75 -10.53 8.24
CA LYS A 77 -3.44 -10.53 7.57
C LYS A 77 -2.60 -9.31 7.97
N ASN A 78 -1.33 -9.35 7.68
CA ASN A 78 -0.47 -8.18 7.81
C ASN A 78 -0.78 -7.12 6.74
N ASP A 79 -0.36 -5.88 6.98
CA ASP A 79 -0.70 -4.75 6.12
C ASP A 79 0.19 -4.69 4.87
N ILE A 80 1.50 -4.94 5.04
CA ILE A 80 2.43 -5.10 3.93
C ILE A 80 3.14 -6.44 4.11
N ILE A 81 3.00 -7.32 3.12
CA ILE A 81 3.44 -8.70 3.18
C ILE A 81 4.45 -8.95 2.06
N VAL A 82 5.71 -9.11 2.44
CA VAL A 82 6.79 -9.50 1.53
C VAL A 82 7.11 -10.96 1.82
N MET A 83 6.47 -11.88 1.08
CA MET A 83 6.48 -13.31 1.40
C MET A 83 7.89 -13.90 1.38
N ILE A 84 8.34 -14.46 2.51
CA ILE A 84 9.62 -15.17 2.60
C ILE A 84 9.55 -16.56 1.96
N ASP A 85 8.38 -17.18 1.95
CA ASP A 85 8.10 -18.41 1.22
C ASP A 85 7.55 -18.11 -0.19
N GLN A 86 7.50 -19.08 -1.08
CA GLN A 86 6.96 -18.96 -2.45
C GLN A 86 7.66 -17.89 -3.32
N GLY A 87 8.96 -18.07 -3.49
CA GLY A 87 9.80 -17.20 -4.31
C GLY A 87 10.86 -16.45 -3.52
N GLY A 88 10.63 -16.21 -2.23
CA GLY A 88 11.62 -15.69 -1.29
C GLY A 88 11.88 -14.19 -1.36
N ASN A 89 11.36 -13.49 -2.36
CA ASN A 89 11.55 -12.05 -2.57
C ASN A 89 13.02 -11.57 -2.56
N ASP A 90 13.93 -12.43 -3.05
CA ASP A 90 15.32 -12.00 -3.25
C ASP A 90 15.37 -10.76 -4.15
N GLY A 91 16.17 -9.77 -3.77
CA GLY A 91 16.29 -8.51 -4.51
C GLY A 91 15.08 -7.57 -4.41
N THR A 92 14.02 -7.94 -3.71
CA THR A 92 12.90 -7.03 -3.43
C THR A 92 13.35 -5.89 -2.52
N ILE A 93 12.91 -4.66 -2.82
CA ILE A 93 13.21 -3.46 -2.04
C ILE A 93 11.91 -2.92 -1.43
N THR A 94 11.88 -2.81 -0.11
CA THR A 94 10.76 -2.27 0.67
C THR A 94 11.25 -1.05 1.42
N ARG A 95 10.85 0.15 0.99
CA ARG A 95 11.33 1.44 1.52
C ARG A 95 10.22 2.47 1.66
N ASN A 96 10.40 3.38 2.61
CA ASN A 96 9.55 4.54 2.83
C ASN A 96 8.07 4.18 3.05
N ASN A 97 7.73 2.92 3.31
CA ASN A 97 6.35 2.57 3.59
C ASN A 97 6.00 2.88 5.05
N ALA A 98 4.72 3.14 5.30
CA ALA A 98 4.18 3.34 6.64
C ALA A 98 2.97 2.43 6.84
N ALA A 99 3.05 1.48 7.78
CA ALA A 99 1.98 0.53 8.03
C ALA A 99 1.98 0.01 9.47
N ASN A 100 0.82 -0.44 9.96
CA ASN A 100 0.76 -1.01 11.30
C ASN A 100 1.50 -2.35 11.40
N LYS A 101 1.60 -3.11 10.29
CA LYS A 101 2.23 -4.44 10.29
C LYS A 101 2.92 -4.72 8.95
N ILE A 102 4.24 -4.62 8.92
CA ILE A 102 5.06 -5.03 7.77
C ILE A 102 5.77 -6.33 8.14
N SER A 103 5.60 -7.39 7.35
CA SER A 103 6.13 -8.71 7.71
C SER A 103 6.46 -9.57 6.48
N GLY A 104 7.39 -10.51 6.65
CA GLY A 104 7.67 -11.58 5.70
C GLY A 104 6.61 -12.68 5.65
N HIS A 105 5.58 -12.62 6.49
CA HIS A 105 4.52 -13.62 6.59
C HIS A 105 3.13 -13.00 6.42
N ARG A 106 2.20 -13.75 5.80
CA ARG A 106 0.85 -13.21 5.50
C ARG A 106 -0.07 -13.09 6.73
N SER A 107 0.04 -14.00 7.70
CA SER A 107 -0.85 -14.00 8.86
C SER A 107 -0.48 -12.91 9.85
N GLY A 108 -1.48 -12.14 10.30
CA GLY A 108 -1.33 -11.14 11.34
C GLY A 108 -0.88 -11.68 12.72
N SER A 109 -0.80 -13.00 12.88
CA SER A 109 -0.20 -13.64 14.05
C SER A 109 1.33 -13.78 13.98
N TYR A 110 1.93 -13.47 12.84
CA TYR A 110 3.38 -13.55 12.58
C TYR A 110 3.90 -12.21 12.08
N GLN A 111 3.80 -11.20 12.93
CA GLN A 111 4.18 -9.82 12.63
C GLN A 111 5.70 -9.61 12.65
N ASP A 112 6.41 -10.38 13.47
CA ASP A 112 7.86 -10.36 13.67
C ASP A 112 8.65 -11.20 12.66
N TYR A 113 7.98 -11.72 11.62
CA TYR A 113 8.67 -12.48 10.58
C TYR A 113 9.57 -11.57 9.76
N PRO A 114 10.83 -11.94 9.55
CA PRO A 114 11.78 -11.09 8.85
C PRO A 114 11.30 -10.76 7.44
N VAL A 115 11.43 -9.50 7.06
CA VAL A 115 11.12 -9.04 5.70
C VAL A 115 12.32 -9.34 4.80
N PRO A 116 12.16 -10.15 3.73
CA PRO A 116 13.27 -10.48 2.83
C PRO A 116 13.66 -9.32 1.93
N GLY A 117 14.87 -9.40 1.34
CA GLY A 117 15.40 -8.39 0.45
C GLY A 117 15.99 -7.19 1.21
N ILE A 118 15.87 -6.01 0.63
CA ILE A 118 16.29 -4.75 1.26
C ILE A 118 15.08 -4.15 1.98
N TYR A 119 15.18 -3.97 3.28
CA TYR A 119 14.15 -3.41 4.15
C TYR A 119 14.73 -2.27 4.97
N ASP A 120 14.44 -1.04 4.60
CA ASP A 120 14.93 0.14 5.31
C ASP A 120 13.99 1.34 5.14
N HIS A 121 14.12 2.37 6.01
CA HIS A 121 13.32 3.59 6.00
C HIS A 121 11.80 3.33 6.00
N ASN A 122 11.33 2.25 6.61
CA ASN A 122 9.91 2.00 6.78
C ASN A 122 9.47 2.33 8.20
N TRP A 123 8.26 2.80 8.35
CA TRP A 123 7.59 2.88 9.63
C TRP A 123 6.70 1.64 9.82
N ASN A 124 6.96 0.87 10.88
CA ASN A 124 6.24 -0.36 11.18
C ASN A 124 5.67 -0.27 12.60
N GLY A 125 4.36 -0.08 12.71
CA GLY A 125 3.67 0.09 13.98
C GLY A 125 3.84 -1.07 14.94
N TYR A 126 4.04 -2.29 14.44
CA TYR A 126 4.35 -3.45 15.27
C TYR A 126 5.67 -3.28 16.05
N GLU A 127 6.69 -2.72 15.43
CA GLU A 127 8.02 -2.51 16.05
C GLU A 127 7.98 -1.42 17.12
N THR A 128 7.15 -0.39 16.92
CA THR A 128 7.00 0.75 17.83
C THR A 128 5.86 0.57 18.84
N ASN A 129 5.00 -0.41 18.64
CA ASN A 129 3.73 -0.61 19.36
C ASN A 129 2.81 0.63 19.29
N GLN A 130 2.73 1.21 18.09
CA GLN A 130 1.93 2.40 17.77
C GLN A 130 1.00 2.13 16.59
N ASN A 131 0.03 3.02 16.39
CA ASN A 131 -0.89 2.97 15.26
C ASN A 131 -0.56 4.09 14.26
N ILE A 132 -0.42 3.75 12.98
CA ILE A 132 -0.13 4.73 11.94
C ILE A 132 -1.15 5.88 11.89
N LYS A 133 -2.39 5.63 12.24
CA LYS A 133 -3.44 6.68 12.26
C LYS A 133 -3.12 7.82 13.22
N ASP A 134 -2.35 7.55 14.28
CA ASP A 134 -1.94 8.58 15.24
C ASP A 134 -0.94 9.59 14.64
N PHE A 135 -0.40 9.30 13.46
CA PHE A 135 0.57 10.11 12.72
C PHE A 135 0.00 10.77 11.47
N LEU A 136 -1.28 10.51 11.16
CA LEU A 136 -2.00 11.08 10.01
C LEU A 136 -2.92 12.22 10.42
N MET A 137 -3.21 13.14 9.51
CA MET A 137 -4.01 14.35 9.76
C MET A 137 -5.44 14.03 10.19
N ASP A 138 -6.19 13.31 9.37
CA ASP A 138 -7.58 12.94 9.62
C ASP A 138 -8.00 11.74 8.75
N PRO A 139 -7.49 10.54 9.07
CA PRO A 139 -7.74 9.35 8.26
C PRO A 139 -9.21 8.93 8.20
N GLU A 140 -10.02 9.32 9.16
CA GLU A 140 -11.47 9.06 9.15
C GLU A 140 -12.22 9.91 8.10
N ASN A 141 -11.64 11.04 7.68
CA ASN A 141 -12.12 11.89 6.61
C ASN A 141 -11.20 11.87 5.37
N TYR A 142 -10.43 10.79 5.22
CA TYR A 142 -9.57 10.52 4.07
C TYR A 142 -8.38 11.49 3.90
N ASP A 143 -7.98 12.22 4.93
CA ASP A 143 -6.73 12.98 4.92
C ASP A 143 -5.59 12.11 5.49
N PHE A 144 -4.90 11.44 4.62
CA PHE A 144 -3.81 10.52 4.95
C PHE A 144 -2.42 11.16 4.94
N ARG A 145 -2.35 12.49 4.86
CA ARG A 145 -1.07 13.20 4.98
C ARG A 145 -0.54 13.11 6.41
N PRO A 146 0.78 13.11 6.61
CA PRO A 146 1.34 13.23 7.95
C PRO A 146 0.85 14.50 8.67
N HIS A 147 0.54 14.44 9.97
CA HIS A 147 0.25 15.64 10.76
C HIS A 147 1.56 16.38 11.14
N PRO A 148 1.50 17.67 11.57
CA PRO A 148 2.69 18.52 11.75
C PRO A 148 3.76 17.98 12.71
N GLU A 149 3.39 17.12 13.64
CA GLU A 149 4.30 16.52 14.64
C GLU A 149 4.60 15.04 14.35
N SER A 150 4.28 14.59 13.14
CA SER A 150 4.44 13.19 12.73
C SER A 150 5.92 12.84 12.58
N GLU A 151 6.32 11.70 13.13
CA GLU A 151 7.64 11.14 12.93
C GLU A 151 7.88 10.56 11.53
N LEU A 152 6.84 10.53 10.69
CA LEU A 152 6.95 10.13 9.29
C LEU A 152 7.62 11.21 8.44
N ILE A 153 7.61 12.47 8.89
CA ILE A 153 8.13 13.62 8.16
C ILE A 153 9.64 13.53 8.01
N ASP A 154 10.15 13.70 6.79
CA ASP A 154 11.58 13.66 6.46
C ASP A 154 12.29 12.34 6.85
N ALA A 155 11.55 11.27 7.12
CA ALA A 155 12.09 10.00 7.63
C ALA A 155 12.37 8.95 6.54
N GLY A 156 12.03 9.25 5.31
CA GLY A 156 12.29 8.41 4.14
C GLY A 156 13.65 8.68 3.51
N THR A 157 13.88 8.05 2.38
CA THR A 157 15.08 8.26 1.54
C THR A 157 14.69 8.54 0.10
N ASN A 158 15.48 9.35 -0.59
CA ASN A 158 15.18 9.69 -1.99
C ASN A 158 15.26 8.46 -2.91
N ILE A 159 14.21 8.26 -3.71
CA ILE A 159 14.08 7.20 -4.71
C ILE A 159 13.78 7.86 -6.05
N ALA A 160 14.81 7.95 -6.89
CA ALA A 160 14.72 8.63 -8.19
C ALA A 160 13.55 8.08 -9.04
N GLY A 161 12.75 8.97 -9.59
CA GLY A 161 11.55 8.62 -10.37
C GLY A 161 10.32 8.26 -9.54
N VAL A 162 10.44 8.16 -8.21
CA VAL A 162 9.32 7.84 -7.29
C VAL A 162 9.05 8.98 -6.33
N THR A 163 10.09 9.48 -5.65
CA THR A 163 9.96 10.55 -4.65
C THR A 163 10.44 11.91 -5.17
N ASP A 164 10.63 12.06 -6.47
CA ASP A 164 11.06 13.33 -7.06
C ASP A 164 10.07 14.45 -6.72
N GLY A 165 10.59 15.54 -6.18
CA GLY A 165 9.76 16.68 -5.78
C GLY A 165 9.20 16.61 -4.36
N PHE A 166 9.74 15.74 -3.50
CA PHE A 166 9.42 15.74 -2.08
C PHE A 166 9.63 17.12 -1.42
N ILE A 167 8.94 17.34 -0.32
CA ILE A 167 9.00 18.59 0.45
C ILE A 167 9.79 18.35 1.72
N GLY A 168 10.73 19.24 2.04
CA GLY A 168 11.53 19.11 3.27
C GLY A 168 12.96 18.70 3.00
N SER A 169 13.58 18.01 3.95
CA SER A 169 14.97 17.56 3.90
C SER A 169 15.14 16.16 3.32
N ALA A 170 14.10 15.36 3.38
CA ALA A 170 13.98 14.02 2.79
C ALA A 170 12.51 13.72 2.48
N PRO A 171 12.20 12.69 1.66
CA PRO A 171 10.82 12.24 1.49
C PRO A 171 10.22 11.75 2.81
N ASP A 172 8.90 11.89 2.95
CA ASP A 172 8.18 11.32 4.06
C ASP A 172 8.01 9.79 3.91
N GLN A 173 7.76 9.12 5.02
CA GLN A 173 7.30 7.74 4.99
C GLN A 173 5.79 7.68 4.77
N GLY A 174 5.35 6.76 3.88
CA GLY A 174 3.95 6.64 3.52
C GLY A 174 3.62 7.27 2.17
N ALA A 175 2.32 7.34 1.87
CA ALA A 175 1.81 7.67 0.54
C ALA A 175 1.72 9.18 0.25
N TYR A 176 1.87 10.01 1.26
CA TYR A 176 1.73 11.47 1.15
C TYR A 176 2.87 12.20 1.82
N GLU A 177 3.16 13.40 1.32
CA GLU A 177 4.10 14.35 1.90
C GLU A 177 3.38 15.36 2.80
N TYR A 178 3.97 15.67 3.95
CA TYR A 178 3.53 16.79 4.80
C TYR A 178 3.66 18.11 4.04
N GLY A 179 2.60 18.90 4.04
CA GLY A 179 2.57 20.15 3.28
C GLY A 179 2.43 19.97 1.77
N GLY A 180 2.42 18.74 1.29
CA GLY A 180 2.19 18.40 -0.11
C GLY A 180 0.73 18.48 -0.55
N GLU A 181 0.52 18.36 -1.86
CA GLU A 181 -0.81 18.27 -2.43
C GLU A 181 -1.50 16.97 -1.99
N MET A 182 -2.75 17.07 -1.57
CA MET A 182 -3.59 15.92 -1.32
C MET A 182 -4.14 15.40 -2.65
N TRP A 183 -3.48 14.41 -3.23
CA TRP A 183 -4.02 13.72 -4.39
C TRP A 183 -5.19 12.81 -3.96
N VAL A 184 -6.21 12.72 -4.80
CA VAL A 184 -7.38 11.85 -4.61
C VAL A 184 -7.46 10.94 -5.83
N PRO A 185 -7.54 9.61 -5.66
CA PRO A 185 -7.69 8.70 -6.80
C PRO A 185 -9.03 8.91 -7.49
N GLY A 186 -9.06 8.62 -8.78
CA GLY A 186 -10.27 8.74 -9.57
C GLY A 186 -9.98 9.16 -10.99
N ILE A 187 -11.05 9.38 -11.72
CA ILE A 187 -10.97 9.86 -13.09
C ILE A 187 -10.98 11.39 -13.12
N SER A 188 -10.14 11.97 -13.96
CA SER A 188 -10.07 13.43 -14.16
C SER A 188 -10.99 13.95 -15.26
N TRP A 189 -11.82 13.09 -15.83
CA TRP A 189 -12.74 13.41 -16.93
C TRP A 189 -14.19 13.16 -16.51
N ASP A 190 -15.11 13.94 -17.09
CA ASP A 190 -16.53 13.85 -16.77
C ASP A 190 -17.12 12.55 -17.38
N LEU A 191 -17.68 11.70 -16.52
CA LEU A 191 -18.30 10.43 -16.91
C LEU A 191 -19.51 10.64 -17.83
N VAL A 192 -20.29 11.69 -17.60
CA VAL A 192 -21.44 12.04 -18.43
C VAL A 192 -20.98 12.48 -19.83
N GLU A 193 -19.90 13.28 -19.90
CA GLU A 193 -19.33 13.70 -21.18
C GLU A 193 -18.83 12.49 -22.02
N VAL A 194 -18.28 11.47 -21.36
CA VAL A 194 -17.71 10.29 -22.04
C VAL A 194 -18.74 9.20 -22.32
N PHE A 195 -19.64 8.92 -21.37
CA PHE A 195 -20.58 7.80 -21.45
C PHE A 195 -22.04 8.21 -21.72
N GLY A 196 -22.34 9.51 -21.68
CA GLY A 196 -23.68 10.05 -21.90
C GLY A 196 -24.48 10.21 -20.60
N GLU A 197 -25.62 10.90 -20.71
CA GLU A 197 -26.48 11.26 -19.57
C GLU A 197 -27.13 10.07 -18.85
N ASP A 198 -27.14 8.90 -19.48
CA ASP A 198 -27.68 7.66 -18.90
C ASP A 198 -26.65 6.92 -18.01
N PHE A 199 -25.43 7.44 -17.88
CA PHE A 199 -24.43 6.84 -16.98
C PHE A 199 -24.85 7.06 -15.52
N SER A 200 -25.07 5.97 -14.80
CA SER A 200 -25.21 5.96 -13.35
C SER A 200 -24.04 5.21 -12.74
N GLU A 201 -23.36 5.80 -11.75
CA GLU A 201 -22.39 5.06 -10.96
C GLU A 201 -23.07 3.84 -10.32
N PRO A 202 -22.44 2.65 -10.39
CA PRO A 202 -22.99 1.49 -9.70
C PRO A 202 -23.03 1.76 -8.20
N GLU A 203 -24.14 1.41 -7.56
CA GLU A 203 -24.22 1.45 -6.10
C GLU A 203 -23.07 0.65 -5.48
N PRO A 204 -22.45 1.14 -4.40
CA PRO A 204 -21.41 0.40 -3.71
C PRO A 204 -21.90 -1.00 -3.31
N MET A 205 -21.19 -2.03 -3.71
CA MET A 205 -21.57 -3.41 -3.43
C MET A 205 -21.52 -3.79 -1.93
N TYR A 206 -20.99 -2.89 -1.08
CA TYR A 206 -20.81 -3.15 0.35
C TYR A 206 -21.08 -1.88 1.17
N ASP A 207 -21.77 -2.05 2.29
CA ASP A 207 -22.17 -0.98 3.20
C ASP A 207 -21.10 -0.61 4.27
N GLY A 208 -19.87 -1.04 4.09
CA GLY A 208 -18.76 -0.77 5.02
C GLY A 208 -18.74 -1.62 6.29
N SER A 209 -19.64 -2.61 6.46
CA SER A 209 -19.80 -3.36 7.71
C SER A 209 -19.01 -4.69 7.77
N LEU A 210 -18.04 -4.92 6.91
CA LEU A 210 -17.40 -6.23 6.74
C LEU A 210 -16.40 -6.64 7.84
N PHE A 211 -15.98 -5.73 8.71
CA PHE A 211 -14.99 -6.00 9.76
C PHE A 211 -15.31 -5.29 11.09
N HIS A 212 -16.52 -5.50 11.61
CA HIS A 212 -16.87 -5.10 12.99
C HIS A 212 -16.83 -6.30 13.92
#